data_7b8b2a7cc199c4432e9c929229da9049
#
_entry.id   7b8b2a7cc199c4432e9c929229da9049
#
_cell.length_a   1.000
_cell.length_b   1.000
_cell.length_c   1.000
_cell.angle_alpha   90.00
_cell.angle_beta   90.00
_cell.angle_gamma   90.00
#
_symmetry.space_group_name_H-M   'P 1'
#
loop_
_entity.id
_entity.type
_entity.pdbx_description
1 polymer ?
#
loop_
_entity_poly.entity_id
_entity_poly.type
_entity_poly.pdbx_seq_one_letter_code
_entity_poly.pdbx_strand_id
1 'polypeptide(L)'
;VDPKFGDWEDVESLGEKYYIMLDFMINHLSKHSKYFEDYQQNKDQSKYKDLFLNWDKFWPEGRPTQKDVDLIYKRKDKAPYEEITFVDGGHTKLWNTFGPEQIDLDIRSKVTQDFIKQSLINLTRHGVSLIRLDAIAYAVKKLDSNDFFVEPEIWQLLDQVKNDLK
;
A
#
# COMPACT_ATOMS: atom_id res chain seq x y z
N VAL A 1 5.78 -16.14 -4.75
CA VAL A 1 7.19 -16.59 -4.62
C VAL A 1 7.86 -16.35 -5.97
N ASP A 2 9.14 -15.91 -5.99
CA ASP A 2 9.92 -15.85 -7.22
C ASP A 2 10.27 -17.29 -7.65
N PRO A 3 9.91 -17.70 -8.89
CA PRO A 3 10.13 -19.08 -9.36
C PRO A 3 11.60 -19.54 -9.30
N LYS A 4 12.57 -18.62 -9.20
CA LYS A 4 13.98 -18.96 -9.01
C LYS A 4 14.29 -19.56 -7.63
N PHE A 5 13.45 -19.29 -6.64
CA PHE A 5 13.67 -19.69 -5.26
C PHE A 5 12.64 -20.70 -4.76
N GLY A 6 11.72 -21.12 -5.60
CA GLY A 6 10.68 -22.10 -5.26
C GLY A 6 9.27 -21.56 -5.49
N ASP A 7 8.31 -22.22 -4.87
CA ASP A 7 6.89 -21.91 -4.98
C ASP A 7 6.18 -21.91 -3.61
N TRP A 8 4.87 -21.91 -3.61
CA TRP A 8 4.10 -21.93 -2.37
C TRP A 8 4.12 -23.29 -1.66
N GLU A 9 4.32 -24.40 -2.38
CA GLU A 9 4.44 -25.73 -1.80
C GLU A 9 5.73 -25.85 -0.99
N ASP A 10 6.81 -25.21 -1.45
CA ASP A 10 8.06 -25.12 -0.68
C ASP A 10 7.87 -24.33 0.62
N VAL A 11 7.12 -23.23 0.59
CA VAL A 11 6.79 -22.43 1.79
C VAL A 11 5.97 -23.26 2.78
N GLU A 12 4.96 -23.99 2.30
CA GLU A 12 4.13 -24.90 3.12
C GLU A 12 4.97 -25.99 3.77
N SER A 13 5.83 -26.65 2.99
CA SER A 13 6.74 -27.69 3.49
C SER A 13 7.72 -27.18 4.56
N LEU A 14 8.17 -25.95 4.43
CA LEU A 14 8.97 -25.28 5.46
C LEU A 14 8.12 -24.96 6.70
N GLY A 15 6.87 -24.54 6.50
CA GLY A 15 5.93 -24.22 7.58
C GLY A 15 5.58 -25.41 8.47
N GLU A 16 5.66 -26.64 7.95
CA GLU A 16 5.49 -27.87 8.75
C GLU A 16 6.63 -28.10 9.77
N LYS A 17 7.80 -27.50 9.51
CA LYS A 17 9.03 -27.74 10.31
C LYS A 17 9.45 -26.52 11.12
N TYR A 18 9.10 -25.31 10.63
CA TYR A 18 9.58 -24.05 11.17
C TYR A 18 8.45 -23.04 11.31
N TYR A 19 8.62 -22.08 12.22
CA TYR A 19 7.79 -20.87 12.22
C TYR A 19 8.31 -19.93 11.12
N ILE A 20 7.52 -19.77 10.07
CA ILE A 20 7.88 -18.93 8.93
C ILE A 20 7.38 -17.52 9.17
N MET A 21 8.28 -16.54 9.10
CA MET A 21 7.94 -15.12 9.09
C MET A 21 8.16 -14.54 7.69
N LEU A 22 7.14 -13.89 7.16
CA LEU A 22 7.25 -13.15 5.90
C LEU A 22 6.87 -11.68 6.10
N ASP A 23 7.52 -10.83 5.30
CA ASP A 23 7.20 -9.42 5.23
C ASP A 23 5.95 -9.18 4.38
N PHE A 24 5.08 -8.33 4.87
CA PHE A 24 3.98 -7.78 4.10
C PHE A 24 4.11 -6.26 4.02
N MET A 25 4.28 -5.75 2.80
CA MET A 25 4.36 -4.32 2.54
C MET A 25 2.95 -3.72 2.54
N ILE A 26 2.57 -3.07 3.64
CA ILE A 26 1.22 -2.51 3.81
C ILE A 26 1.08 -1.10 3.23
N ASN A 27 2.19 -0.38 3.04
CA ASN A 27 2.15 1.02 2.61
C ASN A 27 2.05 1.20 1.09
N HIS A 28 2.71 0.36 0.28
CA HIS A 28 2.84 0.59 -1.16
C HIS A 28 2.96 -0.70 -1.97
N LEU A 29 2.78 -0.58 -3.28
CA LEU A 29 3.07 -1.63 -4.27
C LEU A 29 4.02 -1.12 -5.33
N SER A 30 4.68 -2.06 -6.01
CA SER A 30 5.52 -1.76 -7.18
C SER A 30 4.68 -1.32 -8.38
N LYS A 31 5.20 -0.40 -9.18
CA LYS A 31 4.67 -0.08 -10.52
C LYS A 31 4.67 -1.27 -11.48
N HIS A 32 5.47 -2.30 -11.21
CA HIS A 32 5.49 -3.55 -11.97
C HIS A 32 4.51 -4.60 -11.43
N SER A 33 3.67 -4.24 -10.46
CA SER A 33 2.62 -5.14 -10.01
C SER A 33 1.48 -5.19 -11.03
N LYS A 34 0.90 -6.40 -11.22
CA LYS A 34 -0.29 -6.57 -12.08
C LYS A 34 -1.45 -5.63 -11.74
N TYR A 35 -1.50 -5.16 -10.50
CA TYR A 35 -2.52 -4.22 -10.00
C TYR A 35 -2.31 -2.81 -10.54
N PHE A 36 -1.05 -2.36 -10.55
CA PHE A 36 -0.69 -1.06 -11.08
C PHE A 36 -0.75 -1.05 -12.61
N GLU A 37 -0.26 -2.09 -13.25
CA GLU A 37 -0.31 -2.24 -14.72
C GLU A 37 -1.76 -2.22 -15.22
N ASP A 38 -2.67 -2.93 -14.55
CA ASP A 38 -4.11 -2.87 -14.88
C ASP A 38 -4.67 -1.45 -14.70
N TYR A 39 -4.33 -0.77 -13.61
CA TYR A 39 -4.77 0.61 -13.40
C TYR A 39 -4.21 1.56 -14.45
N GLN A 40 -2.93 1.43 -14.80
CA GLN A 40 -2.28 2.26 -15.82
C GLN A 40 -2.91 2.08 -17.21
N GLN A 41 -3.32 0.85 -17.53
CA GLN A 41 -3.96 0.53 -18.79
C GLN A 41 -5.43 0.95 -18.84
N ASN A 42 -6.21 0.69 -17.79
CA ASN A 42 -7.67 0.76 -17.80
C ASN A 42 -8.25 1.98 -17.06
N LYS A 43 -7.43 2.78 -16.37
CA LYS A 43 -7.85 3.99 -15.63
C LYS A 43 -9.07 3.76 -14.74
N ASP A 44 -10.13 4.54 -15.00
CA ASP A 44 -11.41 4.48 -14.24
C ASP A 44 -12.19 3.19 -14.47
N GLN A 45 -11.87 2.41 -15.50
CA GLN A 45 -12.44 1.08 -15.74
C GLN A 45 -11.72 -0.02 -14.95
N SER A 46 -10.54 0.27 -14.41
CA SER A 46 -9.80 -0.68 -13.56
C SER A 46 -10.53 -0.88 -12.25
N LYS A 47 -10.67 -2.14 -11.83
CA LYS A 47 -11.14 -2.48 -10.48
C LYS A 47 -10.15 -2.09 -9.38
N TYR A 48 -8.94 -1.72 -9.75
CA TYR A 48 -7.87 -1.30 -8.84
C TYR A 48 -7.64 0.21 -8.81
N LYS A 49 -8.51 1.01 -9.45
CA LYS A 49 -8.38 2.47 -9.49
C LYS A 49 -8.34 3.12 -8.10
N ASP A 50 -9.05 2.53 -7.14
CA ASP A 50 -9.10 3.02 -5.77
C ASP A 50 -8.12 2.30 -4.83
N LEU A 51 -7.22 1.47 -5.37
CA LEU A 51 -6.16 0.81 -4.61
C LEU A 51 -5.05 1.79 -4.23
N PHE A 52 -4.76 2.74 -5.11
CA PHE A 52 -3.65 3.67 -4.96
C PHE A 52 -4.11 5.04 -4.46
N LEU A 53 -3.34 5.62 -3.54
CA LEU A 53 -3.67 6.92 -2.97
C LEU A 53 -3.44 8.05 -3.98
N ASN A 54 -4.52 8.62 -4.46
CA ASN A 54 -4.48 9.72 -5.42
C ASN A 54 -4.12 11.03 -4.70
N TRP A 55 -3.07 11.71 -5.19
CA TRP A 55 -2.58 12.94 -4.61
C TRP A 55 -3.61 14.06 -4.65
N ASP A 56 -4.21 14.31 -5.80
CA ASP A 56 -5.13 15.44 -5.98
C ASP A 56 -6.45 15.23 -5.22
N LYS A 57 -6.90 13.97 -5.10
CA LYS A 57 -8.13 13.62 -4.37
C LYS A 57 -7.95 13.60 -2.84
N PHE A 58 -6.71 13.59 -2.37
CA PHE A 58 -6.43 13.58 -0.93
C PHE A 58 -6.75 14.95 -0.28
N TRP A 59 -6.59 16.02 -1.02
CA TRP A 59 -6.77 17.38 -0.53
C TRP A 59 -8.22 17.84 -0.74
N PRO A 60 -8.85 18.49 0.26
CA PRO A 60 -10.25 18.92 0.15
C PRO A 60 -10.53 19.84 -1.04
N GLU A 61 -9.56 20.68 -1.40
CA GLU A 61 -9.67 21.62 -2.53
C GLU A 61 -8.96 21.11 -3.80
N GLY A 62 -8.50 19.87 -3.81
CA GLY A 62 -7.86 19.22 -4.96
C GLY A 62 -6.44 19.65 -5.26
N ARG A 63 -5.95 20.75 -4.71
CA ARG A 63 -4.57 21.23 -4.91
C ARG A 63 -4.01 21.83 -3.62
N PRO A 64 -2.99 21.22 -3.01
CA PRO A 64 -2.37 21.75 -1.81
C PRO A 64 -1.52 22.98 -2.13
N THR A 65 -1.47 23.90 -1.18
CA THR A 65 -0.42 24.93 -1.14
C THR A 65 0.88 24.32 -0.60
N GLN A 66 2.01 25.01 -0.74
CA GLN A 66 3.26 24.55 -0.12
C GLN A 66 3.11 24.42 1.40
N LYS A 67 2.36 25.30 2.05
CA LYS A 67 2.09 25.24 3.47
C LYS A 67 1.36 23.95 3.87
N ASP A 68 0.37 23.53 3.08
CA ASP A 68 -0.36 22.27 3.34
C ASP A 68 0.57 21.07 3.22
N VAL A 69 1.43 21.05 2.20
CA VAL A 69 2.45 20.02 2.01
C VAL A 69 3.47 19.98 3.15
N ASP A 70 3.77 21.13 3.76
CA ASP A 70 4.69 21.19 4.89
C ASP A 70 4.07 20.74 6.21
N LEU A 71 2.73 20.68 6.29
CA LEU A 71 1.97 20.23 7.45
C LEU A 71 1.65 18.73 7.44
N ILE A 72 2.14 17.97 6.46
CA ILE A 72 2.01 16.51 6.45
C ILE A 72 3.37 15.85 6.69
N TYR A 73 3.34 14.63 7.24
CA TYR A 73 4.56 13.86 7.40
C TYR A 73 5.14 13.47 6.02
N LYS A 74 6.40 13.81 5.81
CA LYS A 74 7.15 13.48 4.59
C LYS A 74 8.46 12.79 4.94
N ARG A 75 8.80 11.74 4.23
CA ARG A 75 10.12 11.13 4.32
C ARG A 75 11.17 11.85 3.47
N LYS A 76 10.72 12.58 2.43
CA LYS A 76 11.56 13.33 1.49
C LYS A 76 11.28 14.82 1.62
N ASP A 77 12.25 15.66 1.28
CA ASP A 77 12.09 17.13 1.31
C ASP A 77 11.14 17.66 0.23
N LYS A 78 10.84 16.85 -0.81
CA LYS A 78 9.88 17.20 -1.86
C LYS A 78 8.47 16.67 -1.54
N ALA A 79 7.47 17.21 -2.23
CA ALA A 79 6.10 16.70 -2.19
C ALA A 79 6.07 15.20 -2.55
N PRO A 80 5.42 14.34 -1.74
CA PRO A 80 5.49 12.89 -1.86
C PRO A 80 4.51 12.35 -2.91
N TYR A 81 4.70 12.69 -4.17
CA TYR A 81 3.94 12.12 -5.28
C TYR A 81 4.83 11.77 -6.49
N GLU A 82 4.34 10.90 -7.33
CA GLU A 82 4.84 10.61 -8.66
C GLU A 82 3.78 10.93 -9.71
N GLU A 83 4.22 11.52 -10.83
CA GLU A 83 3.37 11.70 -11.99
C GLU A 83 3.30 10.40 -12.79
N ILE A 84 2.09 9.93 -13.02
CA ILE A 84 1.81 8.71 -13.75
C ILE A 84 1.16 9.07 -15.07
N THR A 85 1.71 8.51 -16.14
CA THR A 85 1.13 8.61 -17.48
C THR A 85 0.38 7.31 -17.79
N PHE A 86 -0.88 7.44 -18.15
CA PHE A 86 -1.70 6.31 -18.61
C PHE A 86 -1.39 5.96 -20.07
N VAL A 87 -1.75 4.76 -20.48
CA VAL A 87 -1.51 4.29 -21.85
C VAL A 87 -2.17 5.17 -22.92
N ASP A 88 -3.31 5.80 -22.60
CA ASP A 88 -4.02 6.73 -23.50
C ASP A 88 -3.46 8.17 -23.47
N GLY A 89 -2.36 8.41 -22.77
CA GLY A 89 -1.70 9.73 -22.66
C GLY A 89 -2.25 10.65 -21.56
N GLY A 90 -3.25 10.23 -20.79
CA GLY A 90 -3.71 10.99 -19.62
C GLY A 90 -2.72 10.90 -18.46
N HIS A 91 -2.81 11.85 -17.52
CA HIS A 91 -1.91 11.94 -16.38
C HIS A 91 -2.67 11.94 -15.07
N THR A 92 -2.04 11.44 -14.02
CA THR A 92 -2.49 11.56 -12.63
C THR A 92 -1.29 11.65 -11.70
N LYS A 93 -1.51 12.12 -10.48
CA LYS A 93 -0.51 12.11 -9.41
C LYS A 93 -0.92 11.10 -8.37
N LEU A 94 -0.01 10.20 -8.03
CA LEU A 94 -0.20 9.21 -6.99
C LEU A 94 0.80 9.44 -5.87
N TRP A 95 0.39 9.19 -4.64
CA TRP A 95 1.25 9.33 -3.48
C TRP A 95 2.45 8.39 -3.56
N ASN A 96 3.62 8.92 -3.19
CA ASN A 96 4.89 8.20 -3.21
C ASN A 96 5.75 8.57 -2.02
N THR A 97 5.79 7.72 -1.03
CA THR A 97 6.60 7.92 0.18
C THR A 97 8.06 7.54 -0.03
N PHE A 98 8.34 6.50 -0.79
CA PHE A 98 9.67 5.87 -0.93
C PHE A 98 10.29 6.11 -2.32
N GLY A 99 10.68 5.03 -3.00
CA GLY A 99 11.29 5.10 -4.32
C GLY A 99 10.26 5.36 -5.44
N PRO A 100 10.70 5.83 -6.61
CA PRO A 100 9.79 6.20 -7.72
C PRO A 100 8.98 5.00 -8.25
N GLU A 101 9.44 3.77 -7.99
CA GLU A 101 8.75 2.52 -8.38
C GLU A 101 7.71 2.05 -7.37
N GLN A 102 7.57 2.74 -6.22
CA GLN A 102 6.74 2.33 -5.09
C GLN A 102 5.59 3.32 -4.90
N ILE A 103 4.39 2.89 -5.25
CA ILE A 103 3.19 3.74 -5.20
C ILE A 103 2.35 3.38 -3.97
N ASP A 104 2.02 4.38 -3.17
CA ASP A 104 1.33 4.21 -1.90
C ASP A 104 -0.14 3.80 -2.08
N LEU A 105 -0.59 2.93 -1.18
CA LEU A 105 -1.95 2.43 -1.13
C LEU A 105 -2.88 3.40 -0.39
N ASP A 106 -4.12 3.49 -0.81
CA ASP A 106 -5.16 4.18 -0.03
C ASP A 106 -5.83 3.20 0.95
N ILE A 107 -5.30 3.10 2.15
CA ILE A 107 -5.83 2.21 3.20
C ILE A 107 -7.29 2.48 3.60
N ARG A 108 -7.83 3.65 3.25
CA ARG A 108 -9.24 4.02 3.52
C ARG A 108 -10.18 3.38 2.50
N SER A 109 -9.66 3.00 1.35
CA SER A 109 -10.41 2.39 0.26
C SER A 109 -10.79 0.95 0.60
N LYS A 110 -12.04 0.58 0.31
CA LYS A 110 -12.51 -0.81 0.44
C LYS A 110 -11.71 -1.78 -0.44
N VAL A 111 -11.30 -1.34 -1.62
CA VAL A 111 -10.47 -2.13 -2.54
C VAL A 111 -9.13 -2.48 -1.90
N THR A 112 -8.51 -1.51 -1.23
CA THR A 112 -7.25 -1.72 -0.51
C THR A 112 -7.42 -2.61 0.72
N GLN A 113 -8.48 -2.41 1.49
CA GLN A 113 -8.79 -3.25 2.65
C GLN A 113 -9.00 -4.71 2.25
N ASP A 114 -9.75 -4.95 1.18
CA ASP A 114 -9.95 -6.31 0.65
C ASP A 114 -8.66 -6.91 0.09
N PHE A 115 -7.83 -6.09 -0.58
CA PHE A 115 -6.50 -6.53 -1.05
C PHE A 115 -5.61 -6.96 0.12
N ILE A 116 -5.51 -6.15 1.18
CA ILE A 116 -4.73 -6.47 2.38
C ILE A 116 -5.26 -7.77 3.00
N LYS A 117 -6.55 -7.86 3.26
CA LYS A 117 -7.20 -9.04 3.83
C LYS A 117 -6.90 -10.30 3.04
N GLN A 118 -7.14 -10.29 1.72
CA GLN A 118 -6.91 -11.45 0.87
C GLN A 118 -5.43 -11.85 0.82
N SER A 119 -4.53 -10.88 0.82
CA SER A 119 -3.09 -11.13 0.83
C SER A 119 -2.64 -11.79 2.13
N LEU A 120 -3.11 -11.30 3.27
CA LEU A 120 -2.78 -11.85 4.58
C LEU A 120 -3.35 -13.26 4.76
N ILE A 121 -4.61 -13.49 4.35
CA ILE A 121 -5.22 -14.83 4.34
C ILE A 121 -4.43 -15.79 3.44
N ASN A 122 -3.97 -15.33 2.28
CA ASN A 122 -3.17 -16.15 1.40
C ASN A 122 -1.85 -16.57 2.06
N LEU A 123 -1.15 -15.66 2.74
CA LEU A 123 0.07 -15.97 3.47
C LEU A 123 -0.17 -17.03 4.55
N THR A 124 -1.20 -16.87 5.37
CA THR A 124 -1.51 -17.82 6.45
C THR A 124 -1.91 -19.19 5.94
N ARG A 125 -2.63 -19.27 4.81
CA ARG A 125 -3.00 -20.55 4.17
C ARG A 125 -1.81 -21.33 3.67
N HIS A 126 -0.71 -20.65 3.34
CA HIS A 126 0.54 -21.29 2.92
C HIS A 126 1.54 -21.46 4.08
N GLY A 127 1.06 -21.59 5.32
CA GLY A 127 1.88 -21.96 6.46
C GLY A 127 2.71 -20.84 7.07
N VAL A 128 2.48 -19.57 6.69
CA VAL A 128 3.15 -18.43 7.31
C VAL A 128 2.60 -18.22 8.71
N SER A 129 3.47 -18.31 9.72
CA SER A 129 3.12 -18.22 11.14
C SER A 129 3.21 -16.81 11.70
N LEU A 130 4.07 -15.98 11.13
CA LEU A 130 4.33 -14.61 11.55
C LEU A 130 4.33 -13.68 10.33
N ILE A 131 3.70 -12.54 10.46
CA ILE A 131 3.68 -11.53 9.41
C ILE A 131 4.29 -10.24 9.97
N ARG A 132 5.38 -9.76 9.36
CA ARG A 132 5.95 -8.45 9.66
C ARG A 132 5.30 -7.40 8.75
N LEU A 133 4.55 -6.48 9.34
CA LEU A 133 3.98 -5.35 8.60
C LEU A 133 5.06 -4.29 8.37
N ASP A 134 5.67 -4.29 7.20
CA ASP A 134 6.69 -3.31 6.86
C ASP A 134 6.08 -1.96 6.47
N ALA A 135 6.77 -0.89 6.83
CA ALA A 135 6.37 0.50 6.56
C ALA A 135 4.98 0.91 7.12
N ILE A 136 4.48 0.21 8.16
CA ILE A 136 3.15 0.45 8.74
C ILE A 136 2.93 1.90 9.17
N ALA A 137 3.95 2.56 9.74
CA ALA A 137 3.86 3.94 10.21
C ALA A 137 3.59 4.96 9.09
N TYR A 138 3.91 4.61 7.84
CA TYR A 138 3.66 5.45 6.67
C TYR A 138 2.30 5.19 6.02
N ALA A 139 1.60 4.12 6.39
CA ALA A 139 0.36 3.72 5.73
C ALA A 139 -0.78 4.73 5.97
N VAL A 140 -0.86 5.30 7.15
CA VAL A 140 -1.84 6.34 7.49
C VAL A 140 -1.29 7.71 7.13
N LYS A 141 -2.04 8.48 6.32
CA LYS A 141 -1.76 9.89 6.02
C LYS A 141 -2.91 10.73 6.54
N LYS A 142 -2.58 11.87 7.16
CA LYS A 142 -3.55 12.79 7.73
C LYS A 142 -3.20 14.23 7.36
N LEU A 143 -4.22 15.02 7.07
CA LEU A 143 -4.06 16.46 6.86
C LEU A 143 -3.71 17.15 8.19
N ASP A 144 -2.96 18.24 8.08
CA ASP A 144 -2.58 19.07 9.23
C ASP A 144 -1.85 18.32 10.36
N SER A 145 -1.21 17.19 10.03
CA SER A 145 -0.40 16.40 10.95
C SER A 145 0.88 15.92 10.29
N ASN A 146 2.00 16.23 10.92
CA ASN A 146 3.32 15.71 10.55
C ASN A 146 3.77 14.54 11.45
N ASP A 147 2.83 13.91 12.14
CA ASP A 147 3.11 12.77 13.01
C ASP A 147 3.51 11.55 12.19
N PHE A 148 4.56 10.87 12.65
CA PHE A 148 5.01 9.61 12.06
C PHE A 148 4.01 8.48 12.33
N PHE A 149 3.50 8.39 13.56
CA PHE A 149 2.40 7.53 13.94
C PHE A 149 1.13 8.36 14.09
N VAL A 150 0.22 8.24 13.13
CA VAL A 150 -1.04 8.97 13.13
C VAL A 150 -2.04 8.23 14.01
N GLU A 151 -2.25 8.72 15.22
CA GLU A 151 -3.19 8.16 16.19
C GLU A 151 -4.56 8.85 16.10
N PRO A 152 -5.66 8.14 16.36
CA PRO A 152 -5.78 6.70 16.66
C PRO A 152 -5.82 5.79 15.43
N GLU A 153 -5.75 6.32 14.23
CA GLU A 153 -6.01 5.63 12.96
C GLU A 153 -5.05 4.47 12.71
N ILE A 154 -3.79 4.58 13.16
CA ILE A 154 -2.80 3.50 13.02
C ILE A 154 -3.20 2.27 13.86
N TRP A 155 -3.75 2.47 15.03
CA TRP A 155 -4.21 1.38 15.91
C TRP A 155 -5.47 0.73 15.36
N GLN A 156 -6.36 1.51 14.74
CA GLN A 156 -7.55 0.99 14.04
C GLN A 156 -7.15 0.11 12.86
N LEU A 157 -6.13 0.50 12.09
CA LEU A 157 -5.60 -0.32 11.00
C LEU A 157 -5.04 -1.66 11.52
N LEU A 158 -4.28 -1.64 12.61
CA LEU A 158 -3.74 -2.85 13.23
C LEU A 158 -4.85 -3.76 13.77
N ASP A 159 -5.86 -3.19 14.41
CA ASP A 159 -7.01 -3.96 14.90
C ASP A 159 -7.80 -4.59 13.75
N GLN A 160 -7.96 -3.88 12.64
CA GLN A 160 -8.58 -4.43 11.43
C GLN A 160 -7.78 -5.62 10.89
N VAL A 161 -6.47 -5.47 10.70
CA VAL A 161 -5.57 -6.55 10.26
C VAL A 161 -5.67 -7.77 11.17
N LYS A 162 -5.65 -7.56 12.49
CA LYS A 162 -5.80 -8.62 13.49
C LYS A 162 -7.15 -9.34 13.38
N ASN A 163 -8.23 -8.59 13.13
CA ASN A 163 -9.57 -9.17 13.03
C ASN A 163 -9.77 -9.91 11.70
N ASP A 164 -9.09 -9.49 10.64
CA ASP A 164 -9.14 -10.15 9.34
C ASP A 164 -8.42 -11.51 9.33
N LEU A 165 -7.54 -11.77 10.32
CA LEU A 165 -6.78 -13.01 10.46
C LEU A 165 -7.39 -14.01 11.50
N LYS A 166 -8.46 -13.65 12.17
CA LYS A 166 -9.22 -14.55 13.06
C LYS A 166 -10.22 -15.41 12.28
#